data_0b36fbb5397852d7a30c98358c207be0
#
_entry.id   0b36fbb5397852d7a30c98358c207be0
#
_cell.length_a   1.000
_cell.length_b   1.000
_cell.length_c   1.000
_cell.angle_alpha   90.00
_cell.angle_beta   90.00
_cell.angle_gamma   90.00
#
_symmetry.space_group_name_H-M   'P 1'
#
loop_
_entity.id
_entity.type
_entity.pdbx_description
1 polymer ?
#
loop_
_entity_poly.entity_id
_entity_poly.type
_entity_poly.pdbx_seq_one_letter_code
_entity_poly.pdbx_strand_id
1 'polypeptide(L)'
;MFTQQRERAGLNDKTDMMASARFASKFFRVMISLKGRFSVEFDEIVIFFGLGRLNFDPTQGPMMFVKPINILSLAEFLAIPRETLRRKLLHLEEKELVQRTSYGYVVKDVTSWRRLADAGQGADAEP
;
A
#
# COMPACT_ATOMS: atom_id res chain seq x y z
N MET A 1 -41.16 -10.31 -3.80
CA MET A 1 -40.12 -10.48 -2.80
C MET A 1 -38.74 -10.56 -3.40
N PHE A 2 -38.51 -11.42 -4.38
CA PHE A 2 -37.23 -11.51 -5.06
C PHE A 2 -36.87 -10.27 -5.86
N THR A 3 -37.83 -9.60 -6.48
CA THR A 3 -37.60 -8.40 -7.29
C THR A 3 -37.10 -7.25 -6.43
N GLN A 4 -37.66 -7.06 -5.24
CA GLN A 4 -37.23 -5.99 -4.34
C GLN A 4 -35.80 -6.23 -3.80
N GLN A 5 -35.46 -7.47 -3.53
CA GLN A 5 -34.11 -7.80 -3.10
C GLN A 5 -33.08 -7.54 -4.19
N ARG A 6 -33.44 -7.83 -5.45
CA ARG A 6 -32.56 -7.55 -6.60
C ARG A 6 -32.38 -6.05 -6.80
N GLU A 7 -33.43 -5.28 -6.63
CA GLU A 7 -33.36 -3.83 -6.78
C GLU A 7 -32.50 -3.20 -5.69
N ARG A 8 -32.65 -3.67 -4.44
CA ARG A 8 -31.82 -3.21 -3.32
C ARG A 8 -30.36 -3.59 -3.52
N ALA A 9 -30.10 -4.82 -3.96
CA ALA A 9 -28.74 -5.29 -4.24
C ALA A 9 -28.12 -4.45 -5.37
N GLY A 10 -28.89 -4.12 -6.42
CA GLY A 10 -28.41 -3.31 -7.50
C GLY A 10 -28.05 -1.88 -7.10
N LEU A 11 -28.85 -1.29 -6.19
CA LEU A 11 -28.57 0.06 -5.67
C LEU A 11 -27.36 0.07 -4.79
N ASN A 12 -27.21 -0.94 -3.91
CA ASN A 12 -26.03 -1.07 -3.06
C ASN A 12 -24.77 -1.31 -3.90
N ASP A 13 -24.88 -2.15 -4.94
CA ASP A 13 -23.77 -2.41 -5.84
C ASP A 13 -23.29 -1.13 -6.55
N LYS A 14 -24.22 -0.29 -7.01
CA LYS A 14 -23.87 0.98 -7.65
C LYS A 14 -23.17 1.91 -6.68
N THR A 15 -23.68 2.02 -5.45
CA THR A 15 -23.06 2.86 -4.42
C THR A 15 -21.67 2.36 -4.10
N ASP A 16 -21.53 1.04 -3.93
CA ASP A 16 -20.25 0.41 -3.64
C ASP A 16 -19.27 0.59 -4.81
N MET A 17 -19.76 0.45 -6.03
CA MET A 17 -18.93 0.67 -7.22
C MET A 17 -18.45 2.10 -7.32
N MET A 18 -19.30 3.07 -7.00
CA MET A 18 -18.88 4.48 -7.00
C MET A 18 -17.82 4.75 -5.93
N ALA A 19 -18.00 4.19 -4.75
CA ALA A 19 -17.01 4.32 -3.67
C ALA A 19 -15.69 3.66 -4.07
N SER A 20 -15.76 2.48 -4.67
CA SER A 20 -14.57 1.78 -5.17
C SER A 20 -13.86 2.57 -6.26
N ALA A 21 -14.62 3.18 -7.16
CA ALA A 21 -14.04 3.99 -8.24
C ALA A 21 -13.34 5.23 -7.68
N ARG A 22 -13.90 5.85 -6.66
CA ARG A 22 -13.27 7.00 -5.99
C ARG A 22 -11.97 6.60 -5.32
N PHE A 23 -11.99 5.47 -4.62
CA PHE A 23 -10.77 4.94 -4.00
C PHE A 23 -9.71 4.67 -5.05
N ALA A 24 -10.09 3.98 -6.13
CA ALA A 24 -9.16 3.65 -7.20
C ALA A 24 -8.54 4.91 -7.81
N SER A 25 -9.35 5.94 -8.06
CA SER A 25 -8.87 7.20 -8.61
C SER A 25 -7.85 7.87 -7.67
N LYS A 26 -8.14 7.92 -6.39
CA LYS A 26 -7.23 8.50 -5.39
C LYS A 26 -5.94 7.70 -5.30
N PHE A 27 -6.06 6.37 -5.26
CA PHE A 27 -4.92 5.49 -5.15
C PHE A 27 -3.98 5.65 -6.35
N PHE A 28 -4.55 5.64 -7.56
CA PHE A 28 -3.77 5.87 -8.77
C PHE A 28 -3.10 7.23 -8.77
N ARG A 29 -3.80 8.26 -8.32
CA ARG A 29 -3.24 9.60 -8.27
C ARG A 29 -2.02 9.67 -7.35
N VAL A 30 -2.11 9.02 -6.20
CA VAL A 30 -0.98 8.95 -5.26
C VAL A 30 0.17 8.14 -5.87
N MET A 31 -0.12 7.00 -6.49
CA MET A 31 0.89 6.17 -7.14
C MET A 31 1.63 6.94 -8.23
N ILE A 32 0.88 7.65 -9.08
CA ILE A 32 1.47 8.44 -10.16
C ILE A 32 2.34 9.58 -9.60
N SER A 33 1.87 10.22 -8.53
CA SER A 33 2.62 11.26 -7.84
C SER A 33 3.94 10.75 -7.29
N LEU A 34 3.92 9.60 -6.63
CA LEU A 34 5.13 8.99 -6.09
C LEU A 34 6.09 8.54 -7.19
N LYS A 35 5.55 7.95 -8.26
CA LYS A 35 6.35 7.54 -9.40
C LYS A 35 7.14 8.70 -9.97
N GLY A 36 6.48 9.83 -10.18
CA GLY A 36 7.13 11.02 -10.74
C GLY A 36 8.09 11.67 -9.76
N ARG A 37 7.67 11.79 -8.50
CA ARG A 37 8.48 12.48 -7.48
C ARG A 37 9.78 11.76 -7.16
N PHE A 38 9.74 10.43 -7.05
CA PHE A 38 10.90 9.63 -6.65
C PHE A 38 11.59 8.93 -7.83
N SER A 39 11.02 9.03 -9.03
CA SER A 39 11.55 8.34 -10.22
C SER A 39 11.64 6.83 -9.99
N VAL A 40 10.56 6.25 -9.52
CA VAL A 40 10.46 4.82 -9.28
C VAL A 40 9.39 4.21 -10.19
N GLU A 41 9.46 2.89 -10.35
CA GLU A 41 8.49 2.16 -11.16
C GLU A 41 7.28 1.75 -10.32
N PHE A 42 6.18 1.39 -10.99
CA PHE A 42 4.95 0.98 -10.28
C PHE A 42 5.17 -0.26 -9.42
N ASP A 43 5.94 -1.23 -9.91
CA ASP A 43 6.23 -2.43 -9.12
C ASP A 43 7.04 -2.09 -7.86
N GLU A 44 7.89 -1.07 -7.93
CA GLU A 44 8.61 -0.58 -6.76
C GLU A 44 7.68 0.06 -5.74
N ILE A 45 6.65 0.77 -6.21
CA ILE A 45 5.63 1.33 -5.32
C ILE A 45 4.84 0.21 -4.64
N VAL A 46 4.52 -0.85 -5.37
CA VAL A 46 3.85 -2.02 -4.80
C VAL A 46 4.72 -2.66 -3.72
N ILE A 47 6.02 -2.79 -3.97
CA ILE A 47 6.97 -3.34 -2.99
C ILE A 47 7.02 -2.46 -1.74
N PHE A 48 7.12 -1.16 -1.94
CA PHE A 48 7.12 -0.16 -0.87
C PHE A 48 5.85 -0.27 -0.02
N PHE A 49 4.70 -0.33 -0.67
CA PHE A 49 3.41 -0.43 0.00
C PHE A 49 3.29 -1.75 0.77
N GLY A 50 3.67 -2.87 0.15
CA GLY A 50 3.65 -4.18 0.79
C GLY A 50 4.57 -4.27 2.00
N LEU A 51 5.75 -3.68 1.91
CA LEU A 51 6.68 -3.65 3.03
C LEU A 51 6.05 -2.95 4.24
N GLY A 52 5.47 -1.79 4.04
CA GLY A 52 4.84 -1.05 5.13
C GLY A 52 3.66 -1.80 5.72
N ARG A 53 2.90 -2.51 4.90
CA ARG A 53 1.80 -3.33 5.40
C ARG A 53 2.29 -4.38 6.40
N LEU A 54 3.45 -4.95 6.16
CA LEU A 54 4.05 -5.92 7.06
C LEU A 54 4.76 -5.26 8.24
N ASN A 55 5.38 -4.09 8.02
CA ASN A 55 6.02 -3.34 9.11
C ASN A 55 5.01 -2.89 10.16
N PHE A 56 3.85 -2.41 9.74
CA PHE A 56 2.84 -1.80 10.60
C PHE A 56 1.69 -2.77 10.82
N ASP A 57 1.93 -3.80 11.62
CA ASP A 57 0.95 -4.85 11.86
C ASP A 57 -0.15 -4.34 12.80
N PRO A 58 -1.41 -4.26 12.33
CA PRO A 58 -2.50 -3.76 13.17
C PRO A 58 -2.91 -4.71 14.30
N THR A 59 -2.42 -5.95 14.29
CA THR A 59 -2.75 -6.93 15.31
C THR A 59 -1.84 -6.85 16.54
N GLN A 60 -0.83 -5.98 16.51
CA GLN A 60 0.16 -5.87 17.59
C GLN A 60 -0.28 -4.98 18.76
N GLY A 61 -1.54 -4.60 18.83
CA GLY A 61 -2.08 -3.84 19.95
C GLY A 61 -1.93 -2.32 19.79
N PRO A 62 -2.22 -1.56 20.84
CA PRO A 62 -2.29 -0.10 20.75
C PRO A 62 -0.94 0.58 20.56
N MET A 63 0.15 -0.07 20.90
CA MET A 63 1.48 0.47 20.64
C MET A 63 1.97 -0.06 19.30
N MET A 64 2.15 0.85 18.36
CA MET A 64 2.61 0.48 17.03
C MET A 64 4.11 0.30 17.04
N PHE A 65 4.54 -0.95 16.98
CA PHE A 65 5.94 -1.27 16.77
C PHE A 65 6.17 -1.46 15.28
N VAL A 66 7.23 -0.86 14.77
CA VAL A 66 7.65 -1.10 13.41
C VAL A 66 8.44 -2.40 13.40
N LYS A 67 7.89 -3.40 12.73
CA LYS A 67 8.50 -4.73 12.64
C LYS A 67 9.38 -4.80 11.39
N PRO A 68 10.71 -4.91 11.52
CA PRO A 68 11.56 -5.12 10.34
C PRO A 68 11.22 -6.44 9.65
N ILE A 69 11.22 -6.44 8.32
CA ILE A 69 10.82 -7.60 7.54
C ILE A 69 12.01 -8.06 6.71
N ASN A 70 12.36 -9.34 6.81
CA ASN A 70 13.45 -9.88 6.01
C ASN A 70 12.99 -10.10 4.57
N ILE A 71 13.96 -10.20 3.68
CA ILE A 71 13.69 -10.28 2.24
C ILE A 71 12.91 -11.53 1.87
N LEU A 72 13.10 -12.64 2.57
CA LEU A 72 12.39 -13.89 2.29
C LEU A 72 10.89 -13.74 2.56
N SER A 73 10.56 -13.16 3.70
CA SER A 73 9.15 -12.93 4.07
C SER A 73 8.48 -11.99 3.10
N LEU A 74 9.16 -10.93 2.69
CA LEU A 74 8.62 -9.98 1.75
C LEU A 74 8.43 -10.61 0.36
N ALA A 75 9.40 -11.40 -0.09
CA ALA A 75 9.33 -12.09 -1.36
C ALA A 75 8.15 -13.07 -1.40
N GLU A 76 7.91 -13.79 -0.32
CA GLU A 76 6.76 -14.69 -0.21
C GLU A 76 5.45 -13.92 -0.22
N PHE A 77 5.39 -12.84 0.55
CA PHE A 77 4.17 -12.03 0.65
C PHE A 77 3.78 -11.43 -0.70
N LEU A 78 4.76 -10.93 -1.44
CA LEU A 78 4.51 -10.26 -2.72
C LEU A 78 4.57 -11.21 -3.91
N ALA A 79 4.98 -12.46 -3.72
CA ALA A 79 5.18 -13.44 -4.78
C ALA A 79 6.14 -12.91 -5.85
N ILE A 80 7.22 -12.29 -5.41
CA ILE A 80 8.26 -11.74 -6.29
C ILE A 80 9.55 -12.55 -6.06
N PRO A 81 10.27 -12.92 -7.13
CA PRO A 81 11.56 -13.58 -6.97
C PRO A 81 12.51 -12.76 -6.11
N ARG A 82 13.19 -13.42 -5.21
CA ARG A 82 14.06 -12.80 -4.23
C ARG A 82 15.11 -11.88 -4.85
N GLU A 83 15.72 -12.31 -5.94
CA GLU A 83 16.77 -11.53 -6.61
C GLU A 83 16.21 -10.25 -7.23
N THR A 84 15.04 -10.34 -7.85
CA THR A 84 14.34 -9.18 -8.38
C THR A 84 13.99 -8.20 -7.26
N LEU A 85 13.46 -8.74 -6.16
CA LEU A 85 13.09 -7.94 -5.00
C LEU A 85 14.30 -7.23 -4.41
N ARG A 86 15.43 -7.92 -4.29
CA ARG A 86 16.65 -7.34 -3.75
C ARG A 86 17.09 -6.12 -4.56
N ARG A 87 17.07 -6.24 -5.88
CA ARG A 87 17.43 -5.14 -6.77
C ARG A 87 16.50 -3.93 -6.60
N LYS A 88 15.21 -4.21 -6.53
CA LYS A 88 14.20 -3.15 -6.39
C LYS A 88 14.29 -2.47 -5.03
N LEU A 89 14.54 -3.25 -3.97
CA LEU A 89 14.73 -2.69 -2.63
C LEU A 89 15.95 -1.79 -2.57
N LEU A 90 17.02 -2.16 -3.25
CA LEU A 90 18.22 -1.33 -3.31
C LEU A 90 17.90 0.04 -3.95
N HIS A 91 17.13 0.05 -5.01
CA HIS A 91 16.71 1.28 -5.66
C HIS A 91 15.83 2.13 -4.74
N LEU A 92 14.88 1.49 -4.05
CA LEU A 92 14.03 2.18 -3.07
C LEU A 92 14.83 2.76 -1.91
N GLU A 93 15.88 2.05 -1.50
CA GLU A 93 16.80 2.51 -0.46
C GLU A 93 17.55 3.77 -0.93
N GLU A 94 18.03 3.77 -2.16
CA GLU A 94 18.68 4.94 -2.76
C GLU A 94 17.75 6.16 -2.81
N LYS A 95 16.45 5.92 -2.97
CA LYS A 95 15.45 6.98 -3.00
C LYS A 95 14.96 7.38 -1.63
N GLU A 96 15.53 6.84 -0.57
CA GLU A 96 15.16 7.17 0.81
C GLU A 96 13.75 6.75 1.19
N LEU A 97 13.15 5.83 0.45
CA LEU A 97 11.81 5.34 0.73
C LEU A 97 11.81 4.19 1.73
N VAL A 98 12.83 3.34 1.66
CA VAL A 98 13.00 2.22 2.59
C VAL A 98 14.39 2.27 3.20
N GLN A 99 14.56 1.57 4.31
CA GLN A 99 15.82 1.48 5.02
C GLN A 99 16.09 0.04 5.39
N ARG A 100 17.32 -0.41 5.12
CA ARG A 100 17.77 -1.72 5.55
C ARG A 100 18.38 -1.60 6.95
N THR A 101 17.94 -2.49 7.86
CA THR A 101 18.47 -2.58 9.21
C THR A 101 19.11 -3.95 9.42
N SER A 102 19.72 -4.16 10.56
CA SER A 102 20.29 -5.47 10.93
C SER A 102 19.24 -6.57 10.98
N TYR A 103 17.96 -6.19 11.18
CA TYR A 103 16.87 -7.14 11.36
C TYR A 103 15.96 -7.27 10.15
N GLY A 104 16.21 -6.47 9.12
CA GLY A 104 15.38 -6.47 7.90
C GLY A 104 15.08 -5.07 7.41
N TYR A 105 14.08 -4.97 6.54
CA TYR A 105 13.71 -3.72 5.89
C TYR A 105 12.56 -3.04 6.60
N VAL A 106 12.59 -1.72 6.65
CA VAL A 106 11.51 -0.90 7.18
C VAL A 106 11.23 0.25 6.20
N VAL A 107 10.00 0.71 6.20
CA VAL A 107 9.64 1.93 5.48
C VAL A 107 10.33 3.10 6.18
N LYS A 108 11.03 3.92 5.40
CA LYS A 108 11.67 5.13 5.91
C LYS A 108 10.78 6.36 5.73
N ASP A 109 10.21 6.53 4.54
CA ASP A 109 9.29 7.63 4.24
C ASP A 109 7.86 7.24 4.60
N VAL A 110 7.55 7.33 5.88
CA VAL A 110 6.24 6.95 6.41
C VAL A 110 5.13 7.86 5.87
N THR A 111 5.44 9.13 5.65
CA THR A 111 4.46 10.09 5.12
C THR A 111 3.97 9.67 3.74
N SER A 112 4.89 9.31 2.85
CA SER A 112 4.52 8.83 1.51
C SER A 112 3.75 7.52 1.58
N TRP A 113 4.15 6.62 2.47
CA TRP A 113 3.45 5.35 2.65
C TRP A 113 2.01 5.58 3.14
N ARG A 114 1.83 6.49 4.09
CA ARG A 114 0.50 6.81 4.61
C ARG A 114 -0.41 7.40 3.54
N ARG A 115 0.14 8.17 2.62
CA ARG A 115 -0.66 8.71 1.51
C ARG A 115 -1.29 7.59 0.67
N LEU A 116 -0.55 6.51 0.44
CA LEU A 116 -1.09 5.34 -0.26
C LEU A 116 -2.17 4.64 0.57
N ALA A 117 -1.86 4.39 1.83
CA ALA A 117 -2.77 3.68 2.74
C ALA A 117 -4.06 4.47 2.98
N ASP A 118 -3.94 5.78 3.14
CA ASP A 118 -5.07 6.64 3.46
C ASP A 118 -5.96 6.92 2.24
N ALA A 119 -5.53 6.56 1.03
CA ALA A 119 -6.35 6.73 -0.17
C ALA A 119 -7.71 6.03 -0.03
N GLY A 120 -7.75 4.88 0.69
CA GLY A 120 -8.99 4.16 0.93
C GLY A 120 -9.88 4.80 1.99
N GLN A 121 -9.33 5.66 2.83
CA GLN A 121 -10.07 6.30 3.92
C GLN A 121 -10.29 7.79 3.68
N GLY A 122 -9.54 8.36 2.77
CA GLY A 122 -9.41 9.80 2.63
C GLY A 122 -10.63 10.55 2.14
N ALA A 123 -11.61 9.83 1.57
CA ALA A 123 -12.81 10.46 1.02
C ALA A 123 -13.59 11.22 2.09
N ASP A 124 -13.60 10.70 3.30
CA ASP A 124 -14.39 11.25 4.40
C ASP A 124 -13.58 12.18 5.31
N ALA A 125 -12.28 12.11 5.21
CA ALA A 125 -11.37 12.84 6.10
C ALA A 125 -10.88 14.15 5.51
N GLU A 126 -10.98 14.35 4.22
CA GLU A 126 -10.52 15.56 3.59
C GLU A 126 -11.59 16.64 3.54
N PRO A 127 -11.24 17.85 3.93
CA PRO A 127 -12.13 19.00 3.81
C PRO A 127 -12.44 19.34 2.36
#